data_85b40299688de35756c9aebb1e6e25a0
#
_entry.id   85b40299688de35756c9aebb1e6e25a0
#
_cell.length_a   1.000
_cell.length_b   1.000
_cell.length_c   1.000
_cell.angle_alpha   90.00
_cell.angle_beta   90.00
_cell.angle_gamma   90.00
#
_symmetry.space_group_name_H-M   'P 1'
#
loop_
_entity.id
_entity.type
_entity.pdbx_description
1 polymer ?
#
loop_
_entity_poly.entity_id
_entity_poly.type
_entity_poly.pdbx_seq_one_letter_code
_entity_poly.pdbx_strand_id
1 'polypeptide(L)'
;IDEIEKAHPSIFDKFLQILEDGRLTDGQGHTVYFSETIIIFTSNLGMYVKDALGQRHQNVSYDMTYDEVTRRLREAIGDYFKLELGRPEILNRIGENIVIFDFIRQEAGQAILRAQVDKLIRRLKEQKNLTLVIPDTSYQQLSDAALADLTNGGRGIGNQVEALLINPLSRYLFDSGIIENATVTVVAFETAAQPPALRCTTTKEENT
;
A
#
# COMPACT_ATOMS: atom_id res chain seq x y z
N ILE A 1 12.68 -5.63 -6.60
CA ILE A 1 12.11 -6.28 -7.81
C ILE A 1 10.65 -6.54 -7.51
N ASP A 2 9.80 -5.82 -8.21
CA ASP A 2 8.37 -5.82 -7.95
C ASP A 2 7.65 -6.81 -8.88
N GLU A 3 6.61 -7.49 -8.34
CA GLU A 3 5.76 -8.43 -9.07
C GLU A 3 6.57 -9.49 -9.85
N ILE A 4 7.45 -10.19 -9.15
CA ILE A 4 8.39 -11.16 -9.77
C ILE A 4 7.67 -12.25 -10.60
N GLU A 5 6.44 -12.61 -10.25
CA GLU A 5 5.62 -13.57 -11.00
C GLU A 5 5.29 -13.13 -12.43
N LYS A 6 5.45 -11.84 -12.74
CA LYS A 6 5.24 -11.31 -14.09
C LYS A 6 6.50 -11.35 -14.96
N ALA A 7 7.65 -11.70 -14.36
CA ALA A 7 8.90 -11.80 -15.09
C ALA A 7 8.88 -12.99 -16.06
N HIS A 8 9.57 -12.83 -17.19
CA HIS A 8 9.74 -13.97 -18.11
C HIS A 8 10.54 -15.08 -17.42
N PRO A 9 10.20 -16.38 -17.62
CA PRO A 9 10.87 -17.52 -16.96
C PRO A 9 12.40 -17.50 -17.06
N SER A 10 12.97 -17.04 -18.18
CA SER A 10 14.44 -16.92 -18.37
C SER A 10 15.11 -15.92 -17.41
N ILE A 11 14.36 -15.01 -16.82
CA ILE A 11 14.89 -14.06 -15.82
C ILE A 11 15.19 -14.78 -14.51
N PHE A 12 14.40 -15.79 -14.17
CA PHE A 12 14.64 -16.59 -12.97
C PHE A 12 15.97 -17.37 -13.04
N ASP A 13 16.40 -17.78 -14.23
CA ASP A 13 17.70 -18.44 -14.44
C ASP A 13 18.85 -17.47 -14.13
N LYS A 14 18.69 -16.16 -14.38
CA LYS A 14 19.65 -15.13 -14.00
C LYS A 14 19.67 -14.87 -12.50
N PHE A 15 18.52 -14.91 -11.87
CA PHE A 15 18.45 -14.81 -10.40
C PHE A 15 19.07 -16.02 -9.71
N LEU A 16 18.92 -17.23 -10.26
CA LEU A 16 19.63 -18.39 -9.74
C LEU A 16 21.14 -18.16 -9.73
N GLN A 17 21.71 -17.68 -10.83
CA GLN A 17 23.14 -17.37 -10.90
C GLN A 17 23.55 -16.31 -9.86
N ILE A 18 22.76 -15.26 -9.69
CA ILE A 18 23.03 -14.22 -8.69
C ILE A 18 22.97 -14.79 -7.25
N LEU A 19 21.92 -15.59 -6.96
CA LEU A 19 21.71 -16.18 -5.62
C LEU A 19 22.73 -17.27 -5.28
N GLU A 20 23.28 -17.95 -6.28
CA GLU A 20 24.29 -19.01 -6.09
C GLU A 20 25.71 -18.46 -6.08
N ASP A 21 26.07 -17.69 -7.10
CA ASP A 21 27.45 -17.25 -7.34
C ASP A 21 27.72 -15.84 -6.79
N GLY A 22 26.71 -15.11 -6.37
CA GLY A 22 26.84 -13.70 -5.97
C GLY A 22 27.26 -12.78 -7.11
N ARG A 23 27.09 -13.21 -8.37
CA ARG A 23 27.51 -12.46 -9.57
C ARG A 23 26.63 -12.77 -10.78
N LEU A 24 26.65 -11.87 -11.74
CA LEU A 24 26.02 -12.07 -13.05
C LEU A 24 26.98 -11.66 -14.14
N THR A 25 27.17 -12.51 -15.15
CA THR A 25 28.01 -12.22 -16.33
C THR A 25 27.10 -12.04 -17.55
N ASP A 26 27.32 -10.95 -18.29
CA ASP A 26 26.60 -10.67 -19.53
C ASP A 26 27.14 -11.47 -20.72
N GLY A 27 26.48 -11.35 -21.88
CA GLY A 27 26.90 -12.03 -23.11
C GLY A 27 28.20 -11.51 -23.72
N GLN A 28 28.76 -10.44 -23.20
CA GLN A 28 30.04 -9.85 -23.62
C GLN A 28 31.20 -10.19 -22.65
N GLY A 29 30.91 -10.94 -21.59
CA GLY A 29 31.86 -11.35 -20.58
C GLY A 29 32.08 -10.37 -19.44
N HIS A 30 31.27 -9.29 -19.34
CA HIS A 30 31.35 -8.37 -18.22
C HIS A 30 30.64 -8.99 -17.00
N THR A 31 31.31 -8.96 -15.86
CA THR A 31 30.78 -9.53 -14.61
C THR A 31 30.44 -8.43 -13.61
N VAL A 32 29.23 -8.49 -13.06
CA VAL A 32 28.76 -7.65 -11.96
C VAL A 32 28.58 -8.51 -10.72
N TYR A 33 29.05 -8.01 -9.57
CA TYR A 33 28.99 -8.71 -8.29
C TYR A 33 27.84 -8.20 -7.42
N PHE A 34 27.15 -9.13 -6.76
CA PHE A 34 25.98 -8.88 -5.88
C PHE A 34 26.24 -9.31 -4.43
N SER A 35 27.48 -9.66 -4.08
CA SER A 35 27.84 -10.17 -2.76
C SER A 35 27.53 -9.23 -1.60
N GLU A 36 27.44 -7.92 -1.86
CA GLU A 36 27.09 -6.91 -0.85
C GLU A 36 25.72 -6.26 -1.11
N THR A 37 24.81 -7.00 -1.76
CA THR A 37 23.48 -6.50 -2.05
C THR A 37 22.40 -7.23 -1.25
N ILE A 38 21.32 -6.51 -0.95
CA ILE A 38 20.08 -7.08 -0.45
C ILE A 38 19.10 -7.12 -1.62
N ILE A 39 18.63 -8.31 -1.98
CA ILE A 39 17.67 -8.50 -3.05
C ILE A 39 16.31 -8.77 -2.44
N ILE A 40 15.33 -7.92 -2.74
CA ILE A 40 13.96 -8.06 -2.25
C ILE A 40 13.05 -8.29 -3.47
N PHE A 41 12.31 -9.38 -3.44
CA PHE A 41 11.25 -9.67 -4.39
C PHE A 41 9.90 -9.37 -3.74
N THR A 42 9.01 -8.67 -4.44
CA THR A 42 7.59 -8.58 -4.07
C THR A 42 6.75 -9.41 -5.03
N SER A 43 5.65 -9.96 -4.54
CA SER A 43 4.79 -10.82 -5.33
C SER A 43 3.37 -10.87 -4.78
N ASN A 44 2.41 -11.10 -5.66
CA ASN A 44 1.02 -11.45 -5.34
C ASN A 44 0.74 -12.96 -5.56
N LEU A 45 1.80 -13.78 -5.64
CA LEU A 45 1.67 -15.22 -5.81
C LEU A 45 0.81 -15.84 -4.70
N GLY A 46 -0.08 -16.72 -5.11
CA GLY A 46 -0.96 -17.45 -4.20
C GLY A 46 -2.21 -16.72 -3.75
N MET A 47 -2.38 -15.42 -4.04
CA MET A 47 -3.66 -14.73 -3.78
C MET A 47 -4.82 -15.37 -4.54
N TYR A 48 -4.53 -15.85 -5.74
CA TYR A 48 -5.45 -16.59 -6.57
C TYR A 48 -4.77 -17.88 -7.03
N VAL A 49 -5.52 -18.98 -7.09
CA VAL A 49 -5.07 -20.28 -7.60
C VAL A 49 -5.99 -20.76 -8.71
N LYS A 50 -5.51 -21.69 -9.53
CA LYS A 50 -6.30 -22.36 -10.56
C LYS A 50 -6.76 -23.71 -10.04
N ASP A 51 -8.01 -24.06 -10.31
CA ASP A 51 -8.53 -25.40 -10.05
C ASP A 51 -8.10 -26.39 -11.15
N ALA A 52 -8.53 -27.64 -11.01
CA ALA A 52 -8.24 -28.72 -11.98
C ALA A 52 -8.78 -28.44 -13.40
N LEU A 53 -9.74 -27.53 -13.53
CA LEU A 53 -10.33 -27.09 -14.81
C LEU A 53 -9.64 -25.83 -15.35
N GLY A 54 -8.61 -25.31 -14.65
CA GLY A 54 -7.90 -24.09 -15.01
C GLY A 54 -8.64 -22.79 -14.65
N GLN A 55 -9.77 -22.87 -13.93
CA GLN A 55 -10.51 -21.69 -13.50
C GLN A 55 -9.81 -21.04 -12.32
N ARG A 56 -9.68 -19.72 -12.40
CA ARG A 56 -9.04 -18.93 -11.35
C ARG A 56 -10.03 -18.60 -10.24
N HIS A 57 -9.69 -18.90 -9.00
CA HIS A 57 -10.47 -18.53 -7.82
C HIS A 57 -9.58 -17.95 -6.72
N GLN A 58 -10.19 -17.21 -5.82
CA GLN A 58 -9.52 -16.59 -4.70
C GLN A 58 -9.06 -17.66 -3.70
N ASN A 59 -7.77 -17.67 -3.35
CA ASN A 59 -7.19 -18.64 -2.42
C ASN A 59 -7.27 -18.18 -0.96
N VAL A 60 -7.13 -16.87 -0.74
CA VAL A 60 -7.15 -16.27 0.60
C VAL A 60 -8.10 -15.08 0.63
N SER A 61 -8.77 -14.88 1.76
CA SER A 61 -9.76 -13.81 1.96
C SER A 61 -9.58 -13.12 3.31
N TYR A 62 -10.19 -11.95 3.46
CA TYR A 62 -10.04 -11.08 4.63
C TYR A 62 -10.54 -11.72 5.94
N ASP A 63 -11.50 -12.63 5.87
CA ASP A 63 -12.09 -13.33 7.01
C ASP A 63 -11.20 -14.45 7.59
N MET A 64 -10.16 -14.86 6.85
CA MET A 64 -9.20 -15.87 7.31
C MET A 64 -8.26 -15.32 8.38
N THR A 65 -7.78 -16.22 9.24
CA THR A 65 -6.72 -15.89 10.21
C THR A 65 -5.38 -15.73 9.49
N TYR A 66 -4.44 -14.99 10.10
CA TYR A 66 -3.10 -14.82 9.55
C TYR A 66 -2.38 -16.15 9.33
N ASP A 67 -2.53 -17.11 10.26
CA ASP A 67 -1.90 -18.43 10.16
C ASP A 67 -2.44 -19.21 8.95
N GLU A 68 -3.74 -19.14 8.71
CA GLU A 68 -4.35 -19.79 7.56
C GLU A 68 -3.94 -19.10 6.24
N VAL A 69 -3.92 -17.77 6.19
CA VAL A 69 -3.40 -17.01 5.06
C VAL A 69 -1.96 -17.40 4.77
N THR A 70 -1.11 -17.42 5.79
CA THR A 70 0.29 -17.78 5.68
C THR A 70 0.48 -19.18 5.14
N ARG A 71 -0.24 -20.16 5.66
CA ARG A 71 -0.17 -21.55 5.22
C ARG A 71 -0.55 -21.68 3.74
N ARG A 72 -1.69 -21.14 3.35
CA ARG A 72 -2.20 -21.21 1.96
C ARG A 72 -1.28 -20.52 0.97
N LEU A 73 -0.76 -19.34 1.32
CA LEU A 73 0.16 -18.62 0.44
C LEU A 73 1.48 -19.34 0.30
N ARG A 74 2.05 -19.92 1.37
CA ARG A 74 3.29 -20.70 1.29
C ARG A 74 3.12 -21.96 0.44
N GLU A 75 2.00 -22.67 0.56
CA GLU A 75 1.67 -23.82 -0.28
C GLU A 75 1.60 -23.40 -1.76
N ALA A 76 0.83 -22.37 -2.08
CA ALA A 76 0.66 -21.88 -3.46
C ALA A 76 1.97 -21.35 -4.07
N ILE A 77 2.81 -20.66 -3.29
CA ILE A 77 4.16 -20.24 -3.72
C ILE A 77 5.02 -21.47 -4.02
N GLY A 78 4.97 -22.49 -3.16
CA GLY A 78 5.68 -23.74 -3.37
C GLY A 78 5.28 -24.43 -4.66
N ASP A 79 3.99 -24.54 -4.92
CA ASP A 79 3.42 -25.13 -6.13
C ASP A 79 3.79 -24.35 -7.39
N TYR A 80 3.75 -23.02 -7.33
CA TYR A 80 4.17 -22.17 -8.44
C TYR A 80 5.62 -22.46 -8.86
N PHE A 81 6.57 -22.46 -7.92
CA PHE A 81 7.99 -22.70 -8.24
C PHE A 81 8.25 -24.15 -8.68
N LYS A 82 7.55 -25.12 -8.10
CA LYS A 82 7.74 -26.53 -8.42
C LYS A 82 7.04 -26.98 -9.69
N LEU A 83 5.78 -26.56 -9.88
CA LEU A 83 4.89 -27.12 -10.90
C LEU A 83 4.71 -26.18 -12.10
N GLU A 84 4.51 -24.87 -11.86
CA GLU A 84 4.25 -23.91 -12.95
C GLU A 84 5.56 -23.41 -13.57
N LEU A 85 6.50 -22.96 -12.75
CA LEU A 85 7.78 -22.43 -13.21
C LEU A 85 8.81 -23.53 -13.49
N GLY A 86 8.72 -24.68 -12.81
CA GLY A 86 9.67 -25.78 -12.92
C GLY A 86 11.08 -25.43 -12.41
N ARG A 87 11.18 -24.58 -11.37
CA ARG A 87 12.43 -24.10 -10.78
C ARG A 87 12.39 -24.20 -9.25
N PRO A 88 12.29 -25.44 -8.68
CA PRO A 88 12.26 -25.62 -7.22
C PRO A 88 13.55 -25.15 -6.53
N GLU A 89 14.67 -25.07 -7.25
CA GLU A 89 15.96 -24.61 -6.75
C GLU A 89 15.91 -23.14 -6.29
N ILE A 90 15.09 -22.30 -6.91
CA ILE A 90 14.92 -20.90 -6.46
C ILE A 90 14.32 -20.87 -5.05
N LEU A 91 13.29 -21.69 -4.83
CA LEU A 91 12.66 -21.78 -3.53
C LEU A 91 13.65 -22.26 -2.46
N ASN A 92 14.53 -23.22 -2.81
CA ASN A 92 15.57 -23.69 -1.91
C ASN A 92 16.59 -22.59 -1.57
N ARG A 93 16.89 -21.68 -2.50
CA ARG A 93 17.81 -20.54 -2.27
C ARG A 93 17.17 -19.42 -1.46
N ILE A 94 15.89 -19.16 -1.65
CA ILE A 94 15.14 -18.20 -0.84
C ILE A 94 14.94 -18.76 0.58
N GLY A 95 14.70 -20.07 0.71
CA GLY A 95 14.55 -20.77 1.98
C GLY A 95 13.41 -20.18 2.83
N GLU A 96 13.70 -19.96 4.11
CA GLU A 96 12.73 -19.40 5.08
C GLU A 96 12.52 -17.87 4.95
N ASN A 97 13.24 -17.20 4.03
CA ASN A 97 13.16 -15.74 3.87
C ASN A 97 11.90 -15.27 3.12
N ILE A 98 10.82 -16.05 3.17
CA ILE A 98 9.52 -15.68 2.62
C ILE A 98 8.69 -15.04 3.74
N VAL A 99 8.45 -13.75 3.61
CA VAL A 99 7.61 -12.97 4.52
C VAL A 99 6.23 -12.81 3.90
N ILE A 100 5.21 -13.31 4.58
CA ILE A 100 3.81 -13.15 4.18
C ILE A 100 3.24 -11.90 4.86
N PHE A 101 2.71 -10.99 4.07
CA PHE A 101 1.96 -9.84 4.57
C PHE A 101 0.50 -10.23 4.75
N ASP A 102 -0.07 -9.87 5.90
CA ASP A 102 -1.51 -10.02 6.14
C ASP A 102 -2.31 -8.95 5.39
N PHE A 103 -3.61 -9.15 5.31
CA PHE A 103 -4.55 -8.09 4.94
C PHE A 103 -4.44 -6.91 5.91
N ILE A 104 -4.70 -5.70 5.42
CA ILE A 104 -4.79 -4.54 6.29
C ILE A 104 -6.01 -4.68 7.19
N ARG A 105 -5.80 -5.08 8.44
CA ARG A 105 -6.85 -5.18 9.46
C ARG A 105 -7.22 -3.80 10.00
N GLN A 106 -8.33 -3.73 10.75
CA GLN A 106 -8.88 -2.47 11.24
C GLN A 106 -7.86 -1.60 12.00
N GLU A 107 -7.08 -2.20 12.89
CA GLU A 107 -6.05 -1.48 13.67
C GLU A 107 -4.95 -0.90 12.77
N ALA A 108 -4.44 -1.70 11.84
CA ALA A 108 -3.45 -1.25 10.88
C ALA A 108 -4.04 -0.16 9.96
N GLY A 109 -5.30 -0.31 9.54
CA GLY A 109 -6.04 0.69 8.77
C GLY A 109 -6.12 2.04 9.49
N GLN A 110 -6.46 2.03 10.77
CA GLN A 110 -6.49 3.25 11.60
C GLN A 110 -5.12 3.91 11.70
N ALA A 111 -4.06 3.12 11.91
CA ALA A 111 -2.69 3.65 11.97
C ALA A 111 -2.26 4.27 10.63
N ILE A 112 -2.60 3.64 9.49
CA ILE A 112 -2.32 4.16 8.15
C ILE A 112 -3.09 5.45 7.90
N LEU A 113 -4.38 5.48 8.22
CA LEU A 113 -5.22 6.67 8.09
C LEU A 113 -4.63 7.83 8.90
N ARG A 114 -4.29 7.58 10.18
CA ARG A 114 -3.69 8.58 11.05
C ARG A 114 -2.40 9.14 10.47
N ALA A 115 -1.49 8.27 10.04
CA ALA A 115 -0.22 8.68 9.45
C ALA A 115 -0.40 9.54 8.19
N GLN A 116 -1.39 9.25 7.36
CA GLN A 116 -1.69 10.05 6.15
C GLN A 116 -2.27 11.41 6.49
N VAL A 117 -3.20 11.48 7.46
CA VAL A 117 -3.77 12.74 7.94
C VAL A 117 -2.68 13.61 8.59
N ASP A 118 -1.86 13.04 9.46
CA ASP A 118 -0.77 13.76 10.11
C ASP A 118 0.28 14.28 9.10
N LYS A 119 0.56 13.51 8.05
CA LYS A 119 1.41 13.94 6.94
C LYS A 119 0.82 15.15 6.21
N LEU A 120 -0.49 15.15 5.95
CA LEU A 120 -1.17 16.28 5.33
C LEU A 120 -1.11 17.52 6.20
N ILE A 121 -1.44 17.39 7.50
CA ILE A 121 -1.40 18.50 8.48
C ILE A 121 -0.01 19.14 8.52
N ARG A 122 1.03 18.31 8.62
CA ARG A 122 2.42 18.77 8.63
C ARG A 122 2.78 19.51 7.35
N ARG A 123 2.44 18.93 6.18
CA ARG A 123 2.71 19.53 4.88
C ARG A 123 2.03 20.90 4.71
N LEU A 124 0.78 21.03 5.13
CA LEU A 124 0.06 22.31 5.09
C LEU A 124 0.74 23.35 5.98
N LYS A 125 1.17 22.97 7.19
CA LYS A 125 1.89 23.87 8.10
C LYS A 125 3.24 24.30 7.53
N GLU A 126 4.03 23.38 7.01
CA GLU A 126 5.37 23.66 6.48
C GLU A 126 5.35 24.49 5.19
N GLN A 127 4.42 24.20 4.27
CA GLN A 127 4.41 24.80 2.93
C GLN A 127 3.59 26.08 2.84
N LYS A 128 2.57 26.24 3.69
CA LYS A 128 1.57 27.30 3.58
C LYS A 128 1.33 28.05 4.88
N ASN A 129 1.99 27.65 5.95
CA ASN A 129 1.68 28.12 7.31
C ASN A 129 0.18 27.98 7.65
N LEU A 130 -0.50 26.96 7.09
CA LEU A 130 -1.88 26.62 7.38
C LEU A 130 -1.94 25.59 8.52
N THR A 131 -2.69 25.91 9.56
CA THR A 131 -2.99 24.96 10.64
C THR A 131 -4.32 24.28 10.34
N LEU A 132 -4.30 22.97 10.06
CA LEU A 132 -5.51 22.18 9.89
C LEU A 132 -5.86 21.49 11.22
N VAL A 133 -7.05 21.75 11.72
CA VAL A 133 -7.61 21.15 12.94
C VAL A 133 -8.76 20.24 12.56
N ILE A 134 -8.68 18.98 12.95
CA ILE A 134 -9.75 17.99 12.77
C ILE A 134 -10.14 17.49 14.17
N PRO A 135 -11.25 17.96 14.73
CA PRO A 135 -11.75 17.49 16.02
C PRO A 135 -12.05 15.99 16.01
N ASP A 136 -11.97 15.33 17.16
CA ASP A 136 -12.15 13.89 17.28
C ASP A 136 -13.47 13.41 16.68
N THR A 137 -14.56 14.15 16.85
CA THR A 137 -15.87 13.84 16.27
C THR A 137 -15.85 13.84 14.74
N SER A 138 -15.16 14.81 14.13
CA SER A 138 -15.00 14.89 12.68
C SER A 138 -14.00 13.83 12.19
N TYR A 139 -12.93 13.59 12.95
CA TYR A 139 -11.97 12.52 12.62
C TYR A 139 -12.63 11.15 12.62
N GLN A 140 -13.57 10.87 13.54
CA GLN A 140 -14.32 9.62 13.56
C GLN A 140 -15.17 9.45 12.30
N GLN A 141 -15.83 10.51 11.81
CA GLN A 141 -16.59 10.46 10.55
C GLN A 141 -15.69 10.09 9.35
N LEU A 142 -14.50 10.69 9.29
CA LEU A 142 -13.50 10.33 8.27
C LEU A 142 -13.06 8.88 8.40
N SER A 143 -12.78 8.43 9.62
CA SER A 143 -12.33 7.07 9.92
C SER A 143 -13.38 6.04 9.51
N ASP A 144 -14.64 6.24 9.90
CA ASP A 144 -15.73 5.33 9.58
C ASP A 144 -15.91 5.19 8.05
N ALA A 145 -15.83 6.31 7.32
CA ALA A 145 -15.97 6.31 5.88
C ALA A 145 -14.74 5.73 5.15
N ALA A 146 -13.53 6.09 5.59
CA ALA A 146 -12.29 5.68 4.94
C ALA A 146 -11.93 4.21 5.18
N LEU A 147 -12.39 3.63 6.30
CA LEU A 147 -12.10 2.27 6.70
C LEU A 147 -13.30 1.32 6.52
N ALA A 148 -14.38 1.78 5.89
CA ALA A 148 -15.57 0.96 5.62
C ALA A 148 -15.26 -0.24 4.71
N ASP A 149 -14.30 -0.09 3.79
CA ASP A 149 -13.82 -1.14 2.90
C ASP A 149 -12.29 -1.16 2.87
N LEU A 150 -11.72 -2.20 3.46
CA LEU A 150 -10.27 -2.43 3.52
C LEU A 150 -9.75 -3.40 2.45
N THR A 151 -10.59 -3.85 1.52
CA THR A 151 -10.22 -4.84 0.48
C THR A 151 -9.10 -4.34 -0.44
N ASN A 152 -9.04 -3.02 -0.67
CA ASN A 152 -7.99 -2.38 -1.46
C ASN A 152 -6.75 -1.98 -0.64
N GLY A 153 -6.69 -2.40 0.61
CA GLY A 153 -5.54 -2.19 1.50
C GLY A 153 -5.18 -0.72 1.69
N GLY A 154 -3.89 -0.44 1.90
CA GLY A 154 -3.40 0.93 2.14
C GLY A 154 -3.63 1.91 0.98
N ARG A 155 -3.65 1.44 -0.26
CA ARG A 155 -4.00 2.27 -1.43
C ARG A 155 -5.47 2.71 -1.38
N GLY A 156 -6.37 1.82 -0.97
CA GLY A 156 -7.79 2.15 -0.76
C GLY A 156 -7.97 3.25 0.26
N ILE A 157 -7.29 3.16 1.42
CA ILE A 157 -7.30 4.20 2.46
C ILE A 157 -6.78 5.53 1.89
N GLY A 158 -5.67 5.50 1.12
CA GLY A 158 -5.12 6.68 0.47
C GLY A 158 -6.11 7.38 -0.46
N ASN A 159 -6.77 6.60 -1.30
CA ASN A 159 -7.81 7.11 -2.22
C ASN A 159 -8.99 7.72 -1.47
N GLN A 160 -9.39 7.13 -0.34
CA GLN A 160 -10.45 7.68 0.51
C GLN A 160 -10.02 9.00 1.17
N VAL A 161 -8.80 9.08 1.70
CA VAL A 161 -8.25 10.34 2.24
C VAL A 161 -8.19 11.42 1.17
N GLU A 162 -7.80 11.08 -0.04
CA GLU A 162 -7.80 12.02 -1.16
C GLU A 162 -9.21 12.50 -1.50
N ALA A 163 -10.15 11.58 -1.64
CA ALA A 163 -11.53 11.90 -2.02
C ALA A 163 -12.31 12.65 -0.94
N LEU A 164 -12.14 12.26 0.34
CA LEU A 164 -12.96 12.77 1.45
C LEU A 164 -12.32 13.97 2.16
N LEU A 165 -11.00 14.09 2.13
CA LEU A 165 -10.30 15.15 2.86
C LEU A 165 -9.51 16.08 1.92
N ILE A 166 -8.56 15.56 1.12
CA ILE A 166 -7.62 16.40 0.38
C ILE A 166 -8.35 17.23 -0.69
N ASN A 167 -9.13 16.58 -1.54
CA ASN A 167 -9.83 17.25 -2.64
C ASN A 167 -10.89 18.24 -2.14
N PRO A 168 -11.77 17.89 -1.15
CA PRO A 168 -12.71 18.84 -0.60
C PRO A 168 -12.05 20.02 0.12
N LEU A 169 -10.96 19.75 0.86
CA LEU A 169 -10.19 20.82 1.53
C LEU A 169 -9.58 21.79 0.51
N SER A 170 -9.01 21.25 -0.57
CA SER A 170 -8.43 22.07 -1.64
C SER A 170 -9.47 22.99 -2.27
N ARG A 171 -10.68 22.46 -2.53
CA ARG A 171 -11.80 23.30 -3.02
C ARG A 171 -12.19 24.38 -2.02
N TYR A 172 -12.37 24.00 -0.75
CA TYR A 172 -12.72 24.95 0.30
C TYR A 172 -11.69 26.09 0.41
N LEU A 173 -10.40 25.79 0.42
CA LEU A 173 -9.33 26.77 0.47
C LEU A 173 -9.35 27.71 -0.74
N PHE A 174 -9.56 27.15 -1.94
CA PHE A 174 -9.65 27.94 -3.18
C PHE A 174 -10.85 28.86 -3.18
N ASP A 175 -12.05 28.35 -2.88
CA ASP A 175 -13.30 29.12 -2.90
C ASP A 175 -13.32 30.21 -1.83
N SER A 176 -12.64 29.96 -0.68
CA SER A 176 -12.53 30.93 0.42
C SER A 176 -11.37 31.92 0.24
N GLY A 177 -10.57 31.79 -0.83
CA GLY A 177 -9.41 32.64 -1.06
C GLY A 177 -8.30 32.51 0.00
N ILE A 178 -8.22 31.34 0.67
CA ILE A 178 -7.24 31.07 1.71
C ILE A 178 -6.00 30.46 1.07
N ILE A 179 -4.88 31.19 1.11
CA ILE A 179 -3.61 30.75 0.53
C ILE A 179 -2.64 30.30 1.61
N GLU A 180 -2.55 31.06 2.71
CA GLU A 180 -1.60 30.88 3.80
C GLU A 180 -2.04 31.59 5.09
N ASN A 181 -1.30 31.34 6.20
CA ASN A 181 -1.44 32.08 7.47
C ASN A 181 -2.86 32.03 8.05
N ALA A 182 -3.44 30.84 8.11
CA ALA A 182 -4.78 30.63 8.66
C ALA A 182 -4.89 29.31 9.42
N THR A 183 -5.82 29.27 10.37
CA THR A 183 -6.28 28.03 10.98
C THR A 183 -7.60 27.62 10.40
N VAL A 184 -7.67 26.43 9.83
CA VAL A 184 -8.87 25.81 9.24
C VAL A 184 -9.31 24.65 10.12
N THR A 185 -10.53 24.74 10.65
CA THR A 185 -11.12 23.65 11.47
C THR A 185 -12.20 22.94 10.67
N VAL A 186 -12.05 21.61 10.52
CA VAL A 186 -13.06 20.76 9.87
C VAL A 186 -14.19 20.50 10.85
N VAL A 187 -15.37 21.03 10.57
CA VAL A 187 -16.57 20.85 11.41
C VAL A 187 -17.28 19.54 11.10
N ALA A 188 -17.38 19.20 9.82
CA ALA A 188 -18.02 17.95 9.38
C ALA A 188 -17.54 17.50 8.01
N PHE A 189 -17.62 16.20 7.79
CA PHE A 189 -17.42 15.55 6.48
C PHE A 189 -18.79 15.24 5.88
N GLU A 190 -19.08 15.80 4.71
CA GLU A 190 -20.30 15.55 3.94
C GLU A 190 -20.02 14.46 2.90
N THR A 191 -19.84 13.23 3.38
CA THR A 191 -19.40 12.08 2.58
C THR A 191 -20.47 11.62 1.58
N ALA A 192 -21.75 11.89 1.83
CA ALA A 192 -22.87 11.55 0.94
C ALA A 192 -23.07 12.59 -0.19
N ALA A 193 -22.43 13.76 -0.12
CA ALA A 193 -22.49 14.77 -1.18
C ALA A 193 -21.75 14.26 -2.43
N GLN A 194 -22.19 14.73 -3.60
CA GLN A 194 -21.55 14.42 -4.88
C GLN A 194 -21.16 15.72 -5.61
N PRO A 195 -19.87 16.07 -5.67
CA PRO A 195 -18.72 15.40 -5.01
C PRO A 195 -18.73 15.56 -3.48
N PRO A 196 -18.00 14.72 -2.72
CA PRO A 196 -17.85 14.88 -1.28
C PRO A 196 -17.37 16.28 -0.89
N ALA A 197 -17.87 16.82 0.23
CA ALA A 197 -17.59 18.18 0.67
C ALA A 197 -17.17 18.23 2.14
N LEU A 198 -16.56 19.35 2.55
CA LEU A 198 -16.22 19.65 3.94
C LEU A 198 -16.97 20.88 4.39
N ARG A 199 -17.47 20.85 5.60
CA ARG A 199 -17.83 22.07 6.34
C ARG A 199 -16.65 22.47 7.22
N CYS A 200 -16.14 23.68 6.99
CA CYS A 200 -15.01 24.20 7.72
C CYS A 200 -15.32 25.57 8.30
N THR A 201 -14.62 25.92 9.38
CA THR A 201 -14.51 27.28 9.87
C THR A 201 -13.05 27.74 9.75
N THR A 202 -12.85 29.05 9.53
CA THR A 202 -11.50 29.59 9.34
C THR A 202 -11.29 30.79 10.25
N THR A 203 -10.12 30.82 10.89
CA THR A 203 -9.60 31.99 11.61
C THR A 203 -8.31 32.41 10.92
N LYS A 204 -8.23 33.66 10.47
CA LYS A 204 -6.98 34.21 9.93
C LYS A 204 -6.07 34.58 11.10
N GLU A 205 -4.79 34.22 11.02
CA GLU A 205 -3.79 34.71 11.96
C GLU A 205 -3.48 36.17 11.55
N GLU A 206 -3.80 37.12 12.41
CA GLU A 206 -3.40 38.52 12.21
C GLU A 206 -1.87 38.56 12.27
N ASN A 207 -1.24 39.09 11.23
CA ASN A 207 0.18 39.37 11.21
C ASN A 207 0.46 40.44 12.28
N THR A 208 1.04 40.01 13.39
CA THR A 208 1.61 40.92 14.41
C THR A 208 3.01 41.32 13.98
#